data_d44a5d60ea807ba9a0b1c4648e9610ef
#
_entry.id   d44a5d60ea807ba9a0b1c4648e9610ef
#
_cell.length_a   1.000
_cell.length_b   1.000
_cell.length_c   1.000
_cell.angle_alpha   90.00
_cell.angle_beta   90.00
_cell.angle_gamma   90.00
#
_symmetry.space_group_name_H-M   'P 1'
#
loop_
_entity.id
_entity.type
_entity.pdbx_description
1 polymer ?
#
loop_
_entity_poly.entity_id
_entity_poly.type
_entity_poly.pdbx_seq_one_letter_code
_entity_poly.pdbx_strand_id
1 'polypeptide(L)'
;DKLDFWNRTVTDEKTQFLFQEDCKTWVTGMAQGAYSETNLSGLKGAADRPQVIRVDDNRFVAIGEAALVDYSRMKLEKSETGFGVQSVLSGKVNLDLAGYRSPWRYVMVAGHPGKLVENNYFVLNLNEPNQIANTNWIKPGQVIREVTLTTAGSMACIDFAAENNIAYVLFDAGWYGAEEDVKSDATTVTVDPARSKGPLDLPKVIEYANSKGIGILVYVNKKALHQQLDEILPLYKKWGIKGVKYGFVNVGDQYATAWLHQAVRKAAKYEL
;
A
#
# COMPACT_ATOMS: atom_id res chain seq x y z
N ASP A 1 11.60 25.81 33.77
CA ASP A 1 11.83 25.05 32.53
C ASP A 1 11.70 23.56 32.83
N LYS A 2 10.50 23.00 32.67
CA LYS A 2 10.34 21.55 32.62
C LYS A 2 10.96 21.14 31.30
N LEU A 3 12.17 20.62 31.33
CA LEU A 3 12.79 19.94 30.21
C LEU A 3 11.80 18.86 29.74
N ASP A 4 11.40 18.95 28.49
CA ASP A 4 10.52 18.01 27.82
C ASP A 4 11.31 16.70 27.57
N PHE A 5 11.49 15.91 28.65
CA PHE A 5 12.24 14.65 28.63
C PHE A 5 11.54 13.55 27.83
N TRP A 6 10.33 13.81 27.33
CA TRP A 6 9.43 12.79 26.80
C TRP A 6 9.42 12.72 25.27
N ASN A 7 9.89 13.76 24.55
CA ASN A 7 9.96 13.75 23.10
C ASN A 7 11.41 13.59 22.62
N ARG A 8 11.71 12.46 22.01
CA ARG A 8 12.99 12.21 21.35
C ARG A 8 12.80 11.94 19.88
N THR A 9 13.79 12.35 19.09
CA THR A 9 13.82 12.12 17.65
C THR A 9 14.90 11.10 17.33
N VAL A 10 14.51 9.99 16.70
CA VAL A 10 15.43 9.08 16.03
C VAL A 10 15.70 9.63 14.65
N THR A 11 16.95 9.93 14.36
CA THR A 11 17.37 10.52 13.09
C THR A 11 17.67 9.46 12.04
N ASP A 12 18.14 8.30 12.49
CA ASP A 12 18.46 7.16 11.63
C ASP A 12 18.58 5.87 12.45
N GLU A 13 18.62 4.73 11.74
CA GLU A 13 18.81 3.41 12.28
C GLU A 13 19.84 2.69 11.39
N LYS A 14 20.83 2.05 12.01
CA LYS A 14 21.91 1.32 11.31
C LYS A 14 22.01 -0.13 11.78
N THR A 15 20.89 -0.83 11.74
CA THR A 15 20.87 -2.28 12.01
C THR A 15 21.55 -3.00 10.86
N GLN A 16 22.63 -3.74 11.15
CA GLN A 16 23.41 -4.45 10.15
C GLN A 16 23.05 -5.94 10.08
N PHE A 17 23.03 -6.46 8.85
CA PHE A 17 22.87 -7.88 8.54
C PHE A 17 24.06 -8.30 7.68
N LEU A 18 25.00 -9.01 8.31
CA LEU A 18 26.30 -9.36 7.70
C LEU A 18 26.33 -10.83 7.28
N PHE A 19 27.02 -11.10 6.20
CA PHE A 19 27.23 -12.41 5.63
C PHE A 19 28.74 -12.70 5.54
N GLN A 20 29.10 -13.97 5.51
CA GLN A 20 30.52 -14.38 5.41
C GLN A 20 31.12 -14.10 4.03
N GLU A 21 30.27 -14.12 2.98
CA GLU A 21 30.67 -13.98 1.58
C GLU A 21 29.87 -12.90 0.88
N ASP A 22 30.33 -12.47 -0.29
CA ASP A 22 29.67 -11.51 -1.16
C ASP A 22 28.49 -12.13 -1.92
N CYS A 23 27.39 -12.31 -1.21
CA CYS A 23 26.20 -12.99 -1.69
C CYS A 23 25.47 -12.21 -2.80
N LYS A 24 24.78 -12.94 -3.67
CA LYS A 24 23.86 -12.36 -4.64
C LYS A 24 22.58 -11.88 -3.98
N THR A 25 22.04 -10.77 -4.51
CA THR A 25 20.80 -10.18 -4.04
C THR A 25 20.00 -9.57 -5.19
N TRP A 26 18.67 -9.51 -5.05
CA TRP A 26 17.77 -8.87 -5.98
C TRP A 26 17.16 -7.63 -5.33
N VAL A 27 17.29 -6.50 -6.02
CA VAL A 27 16.96 -5.19 -5.45
C VAL A 27 16.12 -4.33 -6.39
N THR A 28 15.28 -3.52 -5.79
CA THR A 28 14.59 -2.41 -6.44
C THR A 28 14.64 -1.19 -5.51
N GLY A 29 14.75 0.01 -6.05
CA GLY A 29 14.77 1.25 -5.27
C GLY A 29 13.39 1.78 -4.91
N MET A 30 12.33 1.27 -5.56
CA MET A 30 10.96 1.74 -5.39
C MET A 30 9.95 0.64 -5.69
N ALA A 31 8.75 0.75 -5.09
CA ALA A 31 7.61 -0.08 -5.46
C ALA A 31 7.31 0.10 -6.97
N GLN A 32 6.96 -0.98 -7.66
CA GLN A 32 6.75 -1.03 -9.12
C GLN A 32 8.02 -0.77 -9.96
N GLY A 33 9.18 -0.65 -9.34
CA GLY A 33 10.46 -0.58 -10.03
C GLY A 33 10.90 -1.93 -10.59
N ALA A 34 11.75 -1.90 -11.63
CA ALA A 34 12.41 -3.09 -12.10
C ALA A 34 13.37 -3.64 -11.03
N TYR A 35 13.40 -4.97 -10.89
CA TYR A 35 14.39 -5.63 -10.07
C TYR A 35 15.69 -5.84 -10.85
N SER A 36 16.81 -5.67 -10.17
CA SER A 36 18.13 -6.01 -10.71
C SER A 36 18.85 -6.98 -9.78
N GLU A 37 19.63 -7.88 -10.36
CA GLU A 37 20.53 -8.77 -9.63
C GLU A 37 21.89 -8.08 -9.47
N THR A 38 22.45 -8.15 -8.27
CA THR A 38 23.80 -7.67 -7.96
C THR A 38 24.39 -8.49 -6.82
N ASN A 39 25.67 -8.29 -6.50
CA ASN A 39 26.25 -8.76 -5.25
C ASN A 39 26.06 -7.70 -4.15
N LEU A 40 26.16 -8.10 -2.87
CA LEU A 40 26.07 -7.19 -1.73
C LEU A 40 27.08 -6.04 -1.82
N SER A 41 28.31 -6.33 -2.27
CA SER A 41 29.35 -5.31 -2.48
C SER A 41 29.01 -4.31 -3.59
N GLY A 42 28.19 -4.72 -4.56
CA GLY A 42 27.77 -3.91 -5.70
C GLY A 42 26.53 -3.05 -5.48
N LEU A 43 25.90 -3.10 -4.29
CA LEU A 43 24.72 -2.32 -3.98
C LEU A 43 24.97 -0.81 -4.13
N LYS A 44 24.05 -0.15 -4.83
CA LYS A 44 24.07 1.31 -5.04
C LYS A 44 22.78 1.91 -4.52
N GLY A 45 22.91 2.74 -3.47
CA GLY A 45 21.76 3.37 -2.83
C GLY A 45 20.89 2.40 -2.03
N ALA A 46 19.79 2.89 -1.51
CA ALA A 46 18.90 2.14 -0.65
C ALA A 46 17.83 1.38 -1.45
N ALA A 47 17.74 0.08 -1.21
CA ALA A 47 16.74 -0.82 -1.79
C ALA A 47 15.50 -0.96 -0.92
N ASP A 48 14.36 -1.23 -1.53
CA ASP A 48 13.13 -1.56 -0.82
C ASP A 48 13.19 -2.98 -0.22
N ARG A 49 12.41 -3.19 0.83
CA ARG A 49 12.25 -4.49 1.51
C ARG A 49 10.94 -5.18 1.07
N PRO A 50 10.81 -6.48 1.23
CA PRO A 50 11.86 -7.40 1.68
C PRO A 50 12.96 -7.53 0.62
N GLN A 51 14.23 -7.53 1.07
CA GLN A 51 15.36 -7.80 0.20
C GLN A 51 15.72 -9.27 0.29
N VAL A 52 15.84 -9.93 -0.85
CA VAL A 52 16.19 -11.35 -0.94
C VAL A 52 17.66 -11.51 -1.26
N ILE A 53 18.33 -12.36 -0.50
CA ILE A 53 19.76 -12.66 -0.61
C ILE A 53 19.91 -14.17 -0.75
N ARG A 54 20.70 -14.62 -1.76
CA ARG A 54 21.08 -16.02 -1.95
C ARG A 54 22.41 -16.25 -1.28
N VAL A 55 22.42 -16.98 -0.18
CA VAL A 55 23.65 -17.33 0.54
C VAL A 55 24.38 -18.47 -0.19
N ASP A 56 23.63 -19.50 -0.58
CA ASP A 56 24.10 -20.61 -1.43
C ASP A 56 22.91 -21.23 -2.20
N ASP A 57 23.11 -22.40 -2.79
CA ASP A 57 22.10 -23.06 -3.61
C ASP A 57 20.86 -23.50 -2.83
N ASN A 58 20.99 -23.69 -1.51
CA ASN A 58 19.96 -24.19 -0.63
C ASN A 58 19.64 -23.22 0.53
N ARG A 59 20.14 -21.99 0.50
CA ARG A 59 19.85 -20.98 1.55
C ARG A 59 19.55 -19.62 0.93
N PHE A 60 18.31 -19.21 1.10
CA PHE A 60 17.80 -17.90 0.72
C PHE A 60 17.34 -17.16 1.97
N VAL A 61 17.65 -15.89 2.04
CA VAL A 61 17.33 -15.03 3.17
C VAL A 61 16.49 -13.87 2.69
N ALA A 62 15.38 -13.58 3.38
CA ALA A 62 14.64 -12.34 3.19
C ALA A 62 14.76 -11.46 4.43
N ILE A 63 15.18 -10.22 4.25
CA ILE A 63 15.31 -9.21 5.30
C ILE A 63 14.20 -8.18 5.11
N GLY A 64 13.44 -7.92 6.16
CA GLY A 64 12.33 -6.99 6.08
C GLY A 64 11.88 -6.44 7.44
N GLU A 65 10.72 -5.82 7.45
CA GLU A 65 10.11 -5.26 8.64
C GLU A 65 8.64 -5.67 8.76
N ALA A 66 8.12 -5.70 9.98
CA ALA A 66 6.72 -5.96 10.28
C ALA A 66 6.23 -5.02 11.40
N ALA A 67 4.92 -4.90 11.57
CA ALA A 67 4.28 -3.98 12.53
C ALA A 67 4.70 -2.51 12.34
N LEU A 68 4.83 -2.09 11.10
CA LEU A 68 5.12 -0.70 10.73
C LEU A 68 3.84 0.13 10.82
N VAL A 69 3.57 0.75 11.97
CA VAL A 69 2.32 1.48 12.25
C VAL A 69 2.54 2.98 12.38
N ASP A 70 3.43 3.40 13.27
CA ASP A 70 3.76 4.81 13.55
C ASP A 70 5.28 4.98 13.61
N TYR A 71 5.92 4.68 12.50
CA TYR A 71 7.37 4.73 12.38
C TYR A 71 7.77 5.01 10.93
N SER A 72 8.99 5.45 10.70
CA SER A 72 9.56 5.55 9.37
C SER A 72 9.93 4.16 8.83
N ARG A 73 9.55 3.86 7.59
CA ARG A 73 9.91 2.58 6.97
C ARG A 73 11.41 2.43 6.82
N MET A 74 11.87 1.21 6.97
CA MET A 74 13.23 0.82 6.66
C MET A 74 13.42 0.66 5.15
N LYS A 75 14.56 1.11 4.63
CA LYS A 75 15.19 0.62 3.42
C LYS A 75 16.51 -0.06 3.80
N LEU A 76 17.12 -0.75 2.85
CA LEU A 76 18.36 -1.47 3.05
C LEU A 76 19.41 -0.96 2.06
N GLU A 77 20.54 -0.52 2.57
CA GLU A 77 21.69 -0.11 1.77
C GLU A 77 22.88 -1.00 2.06
N LYS A 78 23.96 -0.86 1.29
CA LYS A 78 25.20 -1.58 1.54
C LYS A 78 25.72 -1.30 2.94
N SER A 79 26.08 -2.34 3.68
CA SER A 79 26.72 -2.21 5.00
C SER A 79 28.04 -1.43 4.91
N GLU A 80 28.30 -0.59 5.91
CA GLU A 80 29.60 0.10 6.07
C GLU A 80 30.74 -0.87 6.34
N THR A 81 30.44 -2.07 6.86
CA THR A 81 31.43 -3.09 7.22
C THR A 81 31.08 -4.44 6.63
N GLY A 82 32.07 -5.12 6.02
CA GLY A 82 31.89 -6.48 5.50
C GLY A 82 30.89 -6.61 4.35
N PHE A 83 30.52 -7.83 4.04
CA PHE A 83 29.49 -8.16 3.06
C PHE A 83 28.12 -8.15 3.76
N GLY A 84 27.27 -7.23 3.42
CA GLY A 84 25.96 -7.15 4.07
C GLY A 84 25.13 -5.95 3.66
N VAL A 85 24.02 -5.83 4.34
CA VAL A 85 23.12 -4.67 4.25
C VAL A 85 22.90 -4.05 5.62
N GLN A 86 22.59 -2.78 5.63
CA GLN A 86 22.18 -2.06 6.84
C GLN A 86 20.89 -1.29 6.60
N SER A 87 20.13 -1.11 7.66
CA SER A 87 18.93 -0.30 7.63
C SER A 87 19.27 1.18 7.45
N VAL A 88 18.40 1.87 6.74
CA VAL A 88 18.32 3.32 6.67
C VAL A 88 16.85 3.72 6.71
N LEU A 89 16.51 4.73 7.51
CA LEU A 89 15.14 5.19 7.63
C LEU A 89 14.76 6.15 6.49
N SER A 90 13.52 6.06 6.02
CA SER A 90 12.98 6.99 5.01
C SER A 90 12.71 8.39 5.53
N GLY A 91 12.83 8.61 6.83
CA GLY A 91 12.66 9.90 7.50
C GLY A 91 12.89 9.78 9.00
N LYS A 92 12.96 10.90 9.67
CA LYS A 92 13.09 10.96 11.13
C LYS A 92 11.85 10.40 11.82
N VAL A 93 12.01 9.89 13.04
CA VAL A 93 10.93 9.36 13.88
C VAL A 93 10.89 10.13 15.19
N ASN A 94 9.74 10.71 15.50
CA ASN A 94 9.49 11.34 16.80
C ASN A 94 8.89 10.28 17.74
N LEU A 95 9.54 10.05 18.86
CA LEU A 95 9.12 9.07 19.85
C LEU A 95 8.36 9.78 20.97
N ASP A 96 7.13 9.35 21.20
CA ASP A 96 6.48 9.54 22.49
C ASP A 96 6.87 8.37 23.39
N LEU A 97 7.68 8.65 24.40
CA LEU A 97 8.31 7.61 25.25
C LEU A 97 7.31 6.87 26.16
N ALA A 98 6.05 7.28 26.22
CA ALA A 98 5.02 6.63 27.01
C ALA A 98 4.46 5.35 26.33
N GLY A 99 5.31 4.39 25.99
CA GLY A 99 4.87 3.08 25.47
C GLY A 99 5.13 2.87 23.99
N TYR A 100 6.11 3.53 23.46
CA TYR A 100 6.51 3.42 22.06
C TYR A 100 7.06 2.02 21.70
N ARG A 101 6.67 1.49 20.54
CA ARG A 101 7.20 0.25 19.97
C ARG A 101 7.75 0.52 18.56
N SER A 102 9.01 0.11 18.34
CA SER A 102 9.59 0.08 16.98
C SER A 102 9.01 -1.08 16.17
N PRO A 103 9.00 -0.99 14.84
CA PRO A 103 8.73 -2.14 13.98
C PRO A 103 9.71 -3.29 14.24
N TRP A 104 9.27 -4.50 13.94
CA TRP A 104 10.16 -5.65 13.89
C TRP A 104 11.12 -5.55 12.71
N ARG A 105 12.39 -5.90 12.94
CA ARG A 105 13.34 -6.21 11.89
C ARG A 105 13.45 -7.72 11.84
N TYR A 106 13.09 -8.33 10.73
CA TYR A 106 13.06 -9.79 10.63
C TYR A 106 14.04 -10.31 9.59
N VAL A 107 14.49 -11.54 9.85
CA VAL A 107 15.26 -12.36 8.92
C VAL A 107 14.50 -13.67 8.75
N MET A 108 14.09 -13.97 7.52
CA MET A 108 13.46 -15.24 7.15
C MET A 108 14.46 -16.06 6.34
N VAL A 109 14.64 -17.33 6.69
CA VAL A 109 15.57 -18.24 6.00
C VAL A 109 14.78 -19.41 5.40
N ALA A 110 15.08 -19.77 4.15
CA ALA A 110 14.44 -20.87 3.47
C ALA A 110 15.40 -21.59 2.52
N GLY A 111 15.16 -22.86 2.26
CA GLY A 111 15.95 -23.68 1.33
C GLY A 111 15.66 -23.39 -0.15
N HIS A 112 14.61 -22.64 -0.46
CA HIS A 112 14.22 -22.25 -1.82
C HIS A 112 13.49 -20.90 -1.77
N PRO A 113 13.66 -20.00 -2.77
CA PRO A 113 13.07 -18.68 -2.72
C PRO A 113 11.52 -18.70 -2.68
N GLY A 114 10.87 -19.69 -3.31
CA GLY A 114 9.42 -19.87 -3.23
C GLY A 114 8.91 -20.09 -1.81
N LYS A 115 9.71 -20.69 -0.92
CA LYS A 115 9.35 -20.89 0.48
C LYS A 115 9.31 -19.56 1.26
N LEU A 116 10.07 -18.56 0.85
CA LEU A 116 9.97 -17.21 1.44
C LEU A 116 8.60 -16.58 1.16
N VAL A 117 8.02 -16.85 0.00
CA VAL A 117 6.67 -16.39 -0.37
C VAL A 117 5.58 -17.21 0.32
N GLU A 118 5.75 -18.53 0.40
CA GLU A 118 4.79 -19.43 1.06
C GLU A 118 4.68 -19.18 2.57
N ASN A 119 5.74 -18.67 3.20
CA ASN A 119 5.78 -18.34 4.63
C ASN A 119 5.12 -16.98 4.98
N ASN A 120 4.13 -16.54 4.24
CA ASN A 120 3.45 -15.25 4.42
C ASN A 120 2.93 -15.03 5.85
N TYR A 121 2.48 -16.07 6.52
CA TYR A 121 1.99 -16.00 7.90
C TYR A 121 3.05 -15.53 8.90
N PHE A 122 4.33 -15.70 8.59
CA PHE A 122 5.41 -15.22 9.45
C PHE A 122 5.30 -13.71 9.70
N VAL A 123 5.15 -12.92 8.65
CA VAL A 123 5.01 -11.46 8.76
C VAL A 123 3.68 -11.08 9.42
N LEU A 124 2.59 -11.78 9.10
CA LEU A 124 1.28 -11.55 9.71
C LEU A 124 1.32 -11.77 11.23
N ASN A 125 1.99 -12.82 11.69
CA ASN A 125 2.10 -13.16 13.12
C ASN A 125 2.95 -12.16 13.93
N LEU A 126 3.75 -11.33 13.27
CA LEU A 126 4.49 -10.24 13.90
C LEU A 126 3.67 -8.94 14.06
N ASN A 127 2.45 -8.91 13.53
CA ASN A 127 1.53 -7.79 13.66
C ASN A 127 0.49 -8.05 14.75
N GLU A 128 -0.12 -6.99 15.24
CA GLU A 128 -1.24 -7.11 16.18
C GLU A 128 -2.40 -7.88 15.50
N PRO A 129 -3.18 -8.62 16.29
CA PRO A 129 -4.35 -9.33 15.77
C PRO A 129 -5.35 -8.41 15.08
N ASN A 130 -6.11 -8.96 14.13
CA ASN A 130 -7.17 -8.23 13.47
C ASN A 130 -8.20 -7.71 14.49
N GLN A 131 -8.52 -6.42 14.41
CA GLN A 131 -9.47 -5.75 15.31
C GLN A 131 -10.83 -5.46 14.65
N ILE A 132 -11.03 -5.89 13.39
CA ILE A 132 -12.31 -5.75 12.70
C ILE A 132 -13.22 -6.88 13.16
N ALA A 133 -14.26 -6.54 13.92
CA ALA A 133 -15.16 -7.54 14.51
C ALA A 133 -15.94 -8.36 13.45
N ASN A 134 -16.38 -7.72 12.37
CA ASN A 134 -17.05 -8.39 11.26
C ASN A 134 -16.24 -8.20 9.98
N THR A 135 -15.66 -9.29 9.47
CA THR A 135 -14.88 -9.32 8.22
C THR A 135 -15.65 -9.85 7.04
N ASN A 136 -16.94 -10.19 7.19
CA ASN A 136 -17.76 -10.82 6.15
C ASN A 136 -17.97 -9.94 4.90
N TRP A 137 -17.79 -8.64 5.03
CA TRP A 137 -17.88 -7.70 3.93
C TRP A 137 -16.60 -7.67 3.06
N ILE A 138 -15.46 -8.13 3.59
CA ILE A 138 -14.19 -8.20 2.87
C ILE A 138 -14.25 -9.41 1.93
N LYS A 139 -14.41 -9.16 0.63
CA LYS A 139 -14.50 -10.21 -0.38
C LYS A 139 -13.31 -10.08 -1.33
N PRO A 140 -12.39 -11.03 -1.36
CA PRO A 140 -11.35 -11.07 -2.38
C PRO A 140 -11.95 -11.36 -3.76
N GLY A 141 -11.33 -10.85 -4.81
CA GLY A 141 -11.79 -11.10 -6.17
C GLY A 141 -10.94 -10.38 -7.19
N GLN A 142 -11.10 -10.77 -8.45
CA GLN A 142 -10.46 -10.09 -9.57
C GLN A 142 -11.12 -8.75 -9.84
N VAL A 143 -10.34 -7.81 -10.36
CA VAL A 143 -10.77 -6.44 -10.67
C VAL A 143 -10.46 -6.16 -12.14
N ILE A 144 -11.43 -5.63 -12.88
CA ILE A 144 -11.20 -5.03 -14.20
C ILE A 144 -11.33 -3.51 -14.11
N ARG A 145 -10.47 -2.79 -14.82
CA ARG A 145 -10.49 -1.33 -14.84
C ARG A 145 -11.42 -0.82 -15.93
N GLU A 146 -12.40 -0.02 -15.55
CA GLU A 146 -13.21 0.78 -16.46
C GLU A 146 -12.40 2.01 -16.91
N VAL A 147 -12.31 2.24 -18.21
CA VAL A 147 -11.45 3.29 -18.79
C VAL A 147 -12.21 4.26 -19.70
N THR A 148 -13.49 4.01 -19.95
CA THR A 148 -14.28 4.87 -20.85
C THR A 148 -14.83 6.08 -20.14
N LEU A 149 -15.09 5.99 -18.83
CA LEU A 149 -15.74 6.98 -17.99
C LEU A 149 -17.08 7.46 -18.59
N THR A 150 -17.81 6.52 -19.19
CA THR A 150 -19.16 6.76 -19.73
C THR A 150 -20.14 5.74 -19.17
N THR A 151 -21.40 6.12 -19.04
CA THR A 151 -22.45 5.21 -18.56
C THR A 151 -22.55 3.94 -19.41
N ALA A 152 -22.53 4.10 -20.75
CA ALA A 152 -22.66 2.97 -21.68
C ALA A 152 -21.44 2.04 -21.63
N GLY A 153 -20.22 2.59 -21.63
CA GLY A 153 -18.99 1.81 -21.54
C GLY A 153 -18.85 1.09 -20.19
N SER A 154 -19.26 1.76 -19.10
CA SER A 154 -19.29 1.17 -17.76
C SER A 154 -20.23 -0.04 -17.68
N MET A 155 -21.44 0.07 -18.28
CA MET A 155 -22.37 -1.06 -18.33
C MET A 155 -21.81 -2.24 -19.14
N ALA A 156 -21.18 -1.97 -20.29
CA ALA A 156 -20.51 -3.01 -21.09
C ALA A 156 -19.36 -3.68 -20.32
N CYS A 157 -18.58 -2.88 -19.56
CA CYS A 157 -17.52 -3.42 -18.71
C CYS A 157 -18.09 -4.32 -17.58
N ILE A 158 -19.24 -3.96 -16.99
CA ILE A 158 -19.95 -4.74 -15.99
C ILE A 158 -20.47 -6.06 -16.58
N ASP A 159 -21.05 -6.03 -17.77
CA ASP A 159 -21.49 -7.24 -18.47
C ASP A 159 -20.31 -8.19 -18.72
N PHE A 160 -19.21 -7.67 -19.22
CA PHE A 160 -17.98 -8.44 -19.40
C PHE A 160 -17.48 -9.02 -18.08
N ALA A 161 -17.50 -8.25 -17.00
CA ALA A 161 -17.08 -8.72 -15.68
C ALA A 161 -17.96 -9.88 -15.20
N ALA A 162 -19.28 -9.77 -15.37
CA ALA A 162 -20.24 -10.80 -14.99
C ALA A 162 -20.05 -12.10 -15.80
N GLU A 163 -19.86 -11.99 -17.12
CA GLU A 163 -19.63 -13.14 -18.01
C GLU A 163 -18.31 -13.87 -17.73
N ASN A 164 -17.30 -13.15 -17.19
CA ASN A 164 -15.96 -13.70 -16.93
C ASN A 164 -15.66 -13.96 -15.43
N ASN A 165 -16.66 -13.96 -14.56
CA ASN A 165 -16.51 -14.16 -13.12
C ASN A 165 -15.54 -13.18 -12.45
N ILE A 166 -15.46 -11.95 -12.93
CA ILE A 166 -14.68 -10.86 -12.34
C ILE A 166 -15.56 -10.17 -11.28
N ALA A 167 -15.08 -10.12 -10.05
CA ALA A 167 -15.89 -9.66 -8.93
C ALA A 167 -16.11 -8.13 -8.91
N TYR A 168 -15.19 -7.36 -9.46
CA TYR A 168 -15.19 -5.90 -9.31
C TYR A 168 -14.85 -5.16 -10.60
N VAL A 169 -15.48 -4.01 -10.76
CA VAL A 169 -15.09 -2.99 -11.76
C VAL A 169 -14.55 -1.77 -11.03
N LEU A 170 -13.35 -1.31 -11.42
CA LEU A 170 -12.67 -0.16 -10.84
C LEU A 170 -12.78 1.05 -11.76
N PHE A 171 -13.40 2.11 -11.26
CA PHE A 171 -13.24 3.45 -11.83
C PHE A 171 -11.91 4.04 -11.38
N ASP A 172 -10.93 4.05 -12.28
CA ASP A 172 -9.61 4.62 -12.01
C ASP A 172 -9.66 6.17 -12.17
N ALA A 173 -8.54 6.84 -12.27
CA ALA A 173 -8.43 8.30 -12.33
C ALA A 173 -9.36 8.95 -13.38
N GLY A 174 -9.91 10.13 -13.05
CA GLY A 174 -10.69 10.96 -13.97
C GLY A 174 -12.21 10.91 -13.81
N TRP A 175 -12.77 10.10 -12.91
CA TRP A 175 -14.22 10.03 -12.71
C TRP A 175 -14.79 11.21 -11.88
N TYR A 176 -13.95 11.88 -11.09
CA TYR A 176 -14.30 13.09 -10.32
C TYR A 176 -13.51 14.34 -10.77
N GLY A 177 -13.10 14.39 -12.02
CA GLY A 177 -12.30 15.46 -12.62
C GLY A 177 -10.84 15.07 -12.79
N ALA A 178 -10.01 16.05 -13.10
CA ALA A 178 -8.56 15.86 -13.15
C ALA A 178 -8.03 15.73 -11.73
N GLU A 179 -7.70 14.53 -11.30
CA GLU A 179 -7.39 14.16 -9.90
C GLU A 179 -6.19 14.91 -9.31
N GLU A 180 -5.35 15.50 -10.16
CA GLU A 180 -4.22 16.34 -9.75
C GLU A 180 -4.61 17.82 -9.59
N ASP A 181 -5.80 18.24 -10.07
CA ASP A 181 -6.30 19.58 -9.86
C ASP A 181 -6.80 19.75 -8.42
N VAL A 182 -6.42 20.84 -7.76
CA VAL A 182 -6.87 21.20 -6.43
C VAL A 182 -8.37 21.51 -6.35
N LYS A 183 -9.02 21.76 -7.49
CA LYS A 183 -10.46 22.00 -7.61
C LYS A 183 -11.27 20.72 -7.80
N SER A 184 -10.62 19.59 -8.05
CA SER A 184 -11.32 18.31 -8.21
C SER A 184 -11.92 17.87 -6.88
N ASP A 185 -13.20 17.54 -6.92
CA ASP A 185 -14.01 17.22 -5.74
C ASP A 185 -14.47 15.75 -5.83
N ALA A 186 -13.89 14.91 -4.98
CA ALA A 186 -14.21 13.48 -4.92
C ALA A 186 -15.57 13.16 -4.29
N THR A 187 -16.31 14.18 -3.83
CA THR A 187 -17.72 14.04 -3.41
C THR A 187 -18.69 14.14 -4.58
N THR A 188 -18.21 14.46 -5.79
CA THR A 188 -19.02 14.64 -7.01
C THR A 188 -18.58 13.71 -8.12
N VAL A 189 -19.45 13.48 -9.10
CA VAL A 189 -19.13 12.73 -10.33
C VAL A 189 -18.96 13.74 -11.46
N THR A 190 -17.72 14.12 -11.70
CA THR A 190 -17.35 15.10 -12.76
C THR A 190 -16.24 14.52 -13.59
N VAL A 191 -16.56 14.03 -14.77
CA VAL A 191 -15.57 13.39 -15.64
C VAL A 191 -14.53 14.40 -16.12
N ASP A 192 -13.24 14.02 -16.05
CA ASP A 192 -12.17 14.77 -16.66
C ASP A 192 -12.34 14.83 -18.20
N PRO A 193 -12.55 16.01 -18.79
CA PRO A 193 -12.81 16.14 -20.22
C PRO A 193 -11.60 15.76 -21.09
N ALA A 194 -10.40 15.71 -20.50
CA ALA A 194 -9.20 15.22 -21.20
C ALA A 194 -9.20 13.68 -21.35
N ARG A 195 -9.94 12.97 -20.49
CA ARG A 195 -10.01 11.49 -20.50
C ARG A 195 -11.25 10.96 -21.18
N SER A 196 -12.40 11.65 -21.04
CA SER A 196 -13.65 11.21 -21.63
C SER A 196 -14.58 12.39 -21.90
N LYS A 197 -15.51 12.18 -22.84
CA LYS A 197 -16.61 13.14 -23.10
C LYS A 197 -17.82 12.90 -22.19
N GLY A 198 -17.82 11.82 -21.40
CA GLY A 198 -19.01 11.41 -20.62
C GLY A 198 -20.21 11.07 -21.54
N PRO A 199 -21.45 11.14 -21.05
CA PRO A 199 -21.79 11.32 -19.64
C PRO A 199 -21.52 10.09 -18.81
N LEU A 200 -21.25 10.27 -17.52
CA LEU A 200 -21.17 9.20 -16.53
C LEU A 200 -22.21 9.40 -15.43
N ASP A 201 -23.23 8.57 -15.43
CA ASP A 201 -24.22 8.45 -14.35
C ASP A 201 -23.79 7.32 -13.41
N LEU A 202 -22.91 7.64 -12.46
CA LEU A 202 -22.34 6.64 -11.55
C LEU A 202 -23.41 5.97 -10.66
N PRO A 203 -24.42 6.66 -10.11
CA PRO A 203 -25.51 6.02 -9.41
C PRO A 203 -26.21 4.92 -10.24
N LYS A 204 -26.57 5.22 -11.48
CA LYS A 204 -27.18 4.26 -12.39
C LYS A 204 -26.26 3.08 -12.69
N VAL A 205 -24.97 3.33 -12.86
CA VAL A 205 -23.95 2.28 -13.07
C VAL A 205 -23.83 1.37 -11.85
N ILE A 206 -23.85 1.93 -10.62
CA ILE A 206 -23.81 1.15 -9.38
C ILE A 206 -25.05 0.27 -9.24
N GLU A 207 -26.25 0.80 -9.53
CA GLU A 207 -27.49 0.03 -9.52
C GLU A 207 -27.40 -1.14 -10.51
N TYR A 208 -26.93 -0.89 -11.73
CA TYR A 208 -26.76 -1.92 -12.75
C TYR A 208 -25.74 -2.99 -12.29
N ALA A 209 -24.59 -2.58 -11.74
CA ALA A 209 -23.58 -3.49 -11.23
C ALA A 209 -24.14 -4.40 -10.11
N ASN A 210 -24.89 -3.82 -9.18
CA ASN A 210 -25.55 -4.59 -8.11
C ASN A 210 -26.52 -5.62 -8.67
N SER A 211 -27.27 -5.32 -9.75
CA SER A 211 -28.19 -6.28 -10.40
C SER A 211 -27.45 -7.47 -11.02
N LYS A 212 -26.18 -7.30 -11.36
CA LYS A 212 -25.29 -8.34 -11.92
C LYS A 212 -24.39 -9.00 -10.87
N GLY A 213 -24.47 -8.59 -9.61
CA GLY A 213 -23.61 -9.09 -8.54
C GLY A 213 -22.16 -8.58 -8.59
N ILE A 214 -21.88 -7.49 -9.33
CA ILE A 214 -20.56 -6.90 -9.51
C ILE A 214 -20.37 -5.72 -8.54
N GLY A 215 -19.25 -5.70 -7.83
CA GLY A 215 -18.87 -4.60 -6.94
C GLY A 215 -18.20 -3.44 -7.69
N ILE A 216 -18.53 -2.22 -7.32
CA ILE A 216 -17.85 -1.02 -7.85
C ILE A 216 -16.79 -0.55 -6.87
N LEU A 217 -15.57 -0.38 -7.35
CA LEU A 217 -14.46 0.25 -6.66
C LEU A 217 -14.15 1.60 -7.31
N VAL A 218 -13.68 2.56 -6.52
CA VAL A 218 -13.29 3.89 -7.04
C VAL A 218 -11.87 4.25 -6.62
N TYR A 219 -11.15 4.89 -7.52
CA TYR A 219 -9.85 5.48 -7.23
C TYR A 219 -10.04 6.87 -6.63
N VAL A 220 -9.25 7.21 -5.64
CA VAL A 220 -9.13 8.58 -5.09
C VAL A 220 -7.66 8.94 -4.92
N ASN A 221 -7.26 10.09 -5.47
CA ASN A 221 -5.89 10.59 -5.37
C ASN A 221 -5.59 11.08 -3.95
N LYS A 222 -4.32 11.01 -3.54
CA LYS A 222 -3.86 11.48 -2.23
C LYS A 222 -4.32 12.89 -1.86
N LYS A 223 -4.44 13.80 -2.84
CA LYS A 223 -4.87 15.18 -2.58
C LYS A 223 -6.29 15.19 -2.02
N ALA A 224 -7.22 14.56 -2.70
CA ALA A 224 -8.60 14.44 -2.25
C ALA A 224 -8.70 13.59 -0.97
N LEU A 225 -7.92 12.50 -0.84
CA LEU A 225 -7.89 11.69 0.38
C LEU A 225 -7.48 12.50 1.61
N HIS A 226 -6.46 13.35 1.51
CA HIS A 226 -6.04 14.19 2.63
C HIS A 226 -7.05 15.26 3.01
N GLN A 227 -7.81 15.78 2.05
CA GLN A 227 -8.77 16.87 2.25
C GLN A 227 -10.17 16.38 2.61
N GLN A 228 -10.63 15.30 2.01
CA GLN A 228 -12.03 14.90 1.96
C GLN A 228 -12.32 13.51 2.53
N LEU A 229 -11.33 12.82 3.14
CA LEU A 229 -11.49 11.42 3.57
C LEU A 229 -12.74 11.21 4.44
N ASP A 230 -12.98 12.12 5.40
CA ASP A 230 -14.12 12.01 6.33
C ASP A 230 -15.48 12.31 5.68
N GLU A 231 -15.48 12.98 4.52
CA GLU A 231 -16.68 13.28 3.73
C GLU A 231 -16.99 12.16 2.73
N ILE A 232 -15.96 11.66 2.04
CA ILE A 232 -16.14 10.66 0.97
C ILE A 232 -16.50 9.28 1.50
N LEU A 233 -15.95 8.84 2.64
CA LEU A 233 -16.21 7.48 3.15
C LEU A 233 -17.70 7.24 3.45
N PRO A 234 -18.42 8.07 4.23
CA PRO A 234 -19.84 7.89 4.44
C PRO A 234 -20.65 8.04 3.14
N LEU A 235 -20.23 8.95 2.23
CA LEU A 235 -20.87 9.15 0.95
C LEU A 235 -20.75 7.92 0.04
N TYR A 236 -19.55 7.34 -0.06
CA TYR A 236 -19.32 6.15 -0.89
C TYR A 236 -20.04 4.91 -0.35
N LYS A 237 -20.11 4.77 0.98
CA LYS A 237 -20.97 3.74 1.59
C LYS A 237 -22.43 3.92 1.19
N LYS A 238 -22.95 5.16 1.25
CA LYS A 238 -24.33 5.50 0.83
C LYS A 238 -24.55 5.21 -0.66
N TRP A 239 -23.57 5.47 -1.52
CA TRP A 239 -23.66 5.16 -2.94
C TRP A 239 -23.61 3.65 -3.24
N GLY A 240 -23.12 2.83 -2.31
CA GLY A 240 -22.98 1.39 -2.50
C GLY A 240 -21.64 0.96 -3.09
N ILE A 241 -20.64 1.85 -3.07
CA ILE A 241 -19.24 1.55 -3.41
C ILE A 241 -18.74 0.44 -2.47
N LYS A 242 -17.90 -0.46 -2.99
CA LYS A 242 -17.38 -1.64 -2.27
C LYS A 242 -15.93 -1.49 -1.81
N GLY A 243 -15.24 -0.44 -2.22
CA GLY A 243 -13.90 -0.17 -1.78
C GLY A 243 -13.27 1.01 -2.49
N VAL A 244 -12.17 1.52 -1.93
CA VAL A 244 -11.45 2.70 -2.43
C VAL A 244 -10.01 2.35 -2.71
N LYS A 245 -9.55 2.59 -3.94
CA LYS A 245 -8.14 2.54 -4.30
C LYS A 245 -7.49 3.88 -3.94
N TYR A 246 -6.61 3.88 -2.96
CA TYR A 246 -5.83 5.06 -2.56
C TYR A 246 -4.69 5.31 -3.53
N GLY A 247 -4.79 6.38 -4.32
CA GLY A 247 -3.86 6.71 -5.39
C GLY A 247 -2.73 7.65 -4.97
N PHE A 248 -1.49 7.29 -5.33
CA PHE A 248 -0.28 8.07 -5.10
C PHE A 248 -0.06 8.55 -3.67
N VAL A 249 -0.59 7.81 -2.68
CA VAL A 249 -0.33 8.11 -1.27
C VAL A 249 1.16 8.02 -0.96
N ASN A 250 1.64 8.93 -0.15
CA ASN A 250 3.03 8.88 0.30
C ASN A 250 3.21 7.67 1.23
N VAL A 251 4.36 7.03 1.13
CA VAL A 251 4.77 5.95 2.01
C VAL A 251 6.22 6.16 2.39
N GLY A 252 6.54 5.90 3.63
CA GLY A 252 7.94 5.88 4.07
C GLY A 252 8.23 6.67 5.32
N ASP A 253 7.91 7.94 5.42
CA ASP A 253 8.08 8.67 6.66
C ASP A 253 7.01 8.29 7.71
N GLN A 254 7.24 8.66 8.96
CA GLN A 254 6.36 8.34 10.08
C GLN A 254 4.94 8.88 9.87
N TYR A 255 4.81 10.13 9.40
CA TYR A 255 3.52 10.75 9.17
C TYR A 255 2.69 9.97 8.13
N ALA A 256 3.30 9.66 6.99
CA ALA A 256 2.63 8.92 5.92
C ALA A 256 2.18 7.53 6.37
N THR A 257 3.02 6.84 7.14
CA THR A 257 2.72 5.51 7.70
C THR A 257 1.55 5.57 8.68
N ALA A 258 1.61 6.48 9.65
CA ALA A 258 0.55 6.67 10.64
C ALA A 258 -0.77 7.10 9.99
N TRP A 259 -0.71 8.04 9.04
CA TRP A 259 -1.87 8.51 8.30
C TRP A 259 -2.54 7.37 7.52
N LEU A 260 -1.76 6.54 6.82
CA LEU A 260 -2.30 5.42 6.04
C LEU A 260 -3.04 4.40 6.93
N HIS A 261 -2.48 4.07 8.10
CA HIS A 261 -3.15 3.22 9.08
C HIS A 261 -4.46 3.84 9.59
N GLN A 262 -4.48 5.14 9.86
CA GLN A 262 -5.70 5.83 10.28
C GLN A 262 -6.75 5.85 9.16
N ALA A 263 -6.33 6.11 7.92
CA ALA A 263 -7.22 6.15 6.76
C ALA A 263 -7.89 4.78 6.51
N VAL A 264 -7.12 3.68 6.57
CA VAL A 264 -7.66 2.32 6.43
C VAL A 264 -8.61 1.97 7.59
N ARG A 265 -8.26 2.34 8.83
CA ARG A 265 -9.17 2.14 9.99
C ARG A 265 -10.48 2.93 9.84
N LYS A 266 -10.42 4.14 9.28
CA LYS A 266 -11.63 4.93 8.99
C LYS A 266 -12.48 4.25 7.91
N ALA A 267 -11.87 3.81 6.82
CA ALA A 267 -12.56 3.11 5.74
C ALA A 267 -13.26 1.83 6.22
N ALA A 268 -12.59 1.04 7.06
CA ALA A 268 -13.16 -0.18 7.64
C ALA A 268 -14.45 0.06 8.46
N LYS A 269 -14.62 1.24 9.08
CA LYS A 269 -15.87 1.60 9.78
C LYS A 269 -17.06 1.72 8.84
N TYR A 270 -16.82 1.98 7.57
CA TYR A 270 -17.82 2.08 6.50
C TYR A 270 -17.85 0.83 5.61
N GLU A 271 -17.08 -0.21 5.95
CA GLU A 271 -16.96 -1.44 5.16
C GLU A 271 -16.48 -1.15 3.72
N LEU A 272 -15.42 -0.32 3.60
CA LEU A 272 -14.80 0.13 2.37
C LEU A 272 -13.30 -0.21 2.32
#